data_be687e03b96d01157b47ac6fe67cd8d3
#
_entry.id   be687e03b96d01157b47ac6fe67cd8d3
#
_cell.length_a   1.000
_cell.length_b   1.000
_cell.length_c   1.000
_cell.angle_alpha   90.00
_cell.angle_beta   90.00
_cell.angle_gamma   90.00
#
_symmetry.space_group_name_H-M   'P 1'
#
loop_
_entity.id
_entity.type
_entity.pdbx_description
1 polymer ?
#
loop_
_entity_poly.entity_id
_entity_poly.type
_entity_poly.pdbx_seq_one_letter_code
_entity_poly.pdbx_strand_id
1 'polypeptide(L)'
;ALARGDIRCIGATTYKEYRQIFEKNNSLSRRFQKIDIDEPTIDQALKILEGLKHKFEDYHEVTYSKEALKSAVELSNKYLQDSKLPDKAIDLIDEAGSRKKLNKKTGKVIRKSDIETLISSITNIPTVQLTASNKENLKNLEGNLKSVIFGQDHAIESVVSAIKTAKAGIGNEDKPICSFLFTGPTCLLYTSDAADDP
;
A
#
# COMPACT_ATOMS: atom_id res chain seq x y z
N ALA A 1 3.37 42.65 5.87
CA ALA A 1 4.67 42.12 5.41
C ALA A 1 4.58 41.56 3.99
N LEU A 2 3.80 40.49 3.68
CA LEU A 2 3.62 39.93 2.33
C LEU A 2 3.09 40.94 1.31
N ALA A 3 2.19 41.84 1.71
CA ALA A 3 1.61 42.85 0.82
C ALA A 3 2.60 43.96 0.43
N ARG A 4 3.64 44.18 1.22
CA ARG A 4 4.68 45.18 1.00
C ARG A 4 5.94 44.64 0.33
N GLY A 5 5.97 43.32 0.06
CA GLY A 5 7.16 42.68 -0.53
C GLY A 5 8.35 42.49 0.43
N ASP A 6 8.15 42.73 1.72
CA ASP A 6 9.20 42.63 2.73
C ASP A 6 9.63 41.18 3.02
N ILE A 7 8.76 40.20 2.64
CA ILE A 7 8.99 38.79 2.92
C ILE A 7 8.76 37.97 1.64
N ARG A 8 9.69 37.09 1.31
CA ARG A 8 9.54 36.03 0.32
C ARG A 8 9.15 34.75 1.06
N CYS A 9 8.07 34.10 0.62
CA CYS A 9 7.54 32.91 1.28
C CYS A 9 7.35 31.78 0.25
N ILE A 10 7.82 30.59 0.61
CA ILE A 10 7.51 29.33 -0.07
C ILE A 10 6.78 28.47 0.95
N GLY A 11 5.58 28.06 0.63
CA GLY A 11 4.76 27.20 1.47
C GLY A 11 4.43 25.89 0.76
N ALA A 12 4.29 24.81 1.53
CA ALA A 12 3.78 23.53 1.06
C ALA A 12 2.42 23.26 1.74
N THR A 13 1.48 22.71 0.99
CA THR A 13 0.15 22.37 1.49
C THR A 13 -0.44 21.24 0.65
N THR A 14 -1.48 20.60 1.13
CA THR A 14 -2.21 19.58 0.37
C THR A 14 -3.26 20.22 -0.56
N TYR A 15 -3.66 19.51 -1.61
CA TYR A 15 -4.76 19.96 -2.48
C TYR A 15 -6.05 20.25 -1.71
N LYS A 16 -6.34 19.45 -0.68
CA LYS A 16 -7.53 19.62 0.16
C LYS A 16 -7.49 20.92 0.94
N GLU A 17 -6.38 21.18 1.60
CA GLU A 17 -6.17 22.42 2.38
C GLU A 17 -6.11 23.65 1.48
N TYR A 18 -5.43 23.54 0.33
CA TYR A 18 -5.39 24.61 -0.67
C TYR A 18 -6.80 25.04 -1.08
N ARG A 19 -7.68 24.09 -1.44
CA ARG A 19 -9.07 24.38 -1.81
C ARG A 19 -9.87 24.97 -0.64
N GLN A 20 -9.67 24.48 0.57
CA GLN A 20 -10.43 24.95 1.73
C GLN A 20 -10.05 26.34 2.19
N ILE A 21 -8.79 26.72 2.09
CA ILE A 21 -8.25 27.95 2.67
C ILE A 21 -7.90 28.98 1.57
N PHE A 22 -7.12 28.59 0.59
CA PHE A 22 -6.58 29.53 -0.41
C PHE A 22 -7.60 29.90 -1.47
N GLU A 23 -8.34 28.96 -2.03
CA GLU A 23 -9.36 29.27 -3.06
C GLU A 23 -10.50 30.13 -2.51
N LYS A 24 -10.82 29.98 -1.23
CA LYS A 24 -11.85 30.81 -0.58
C LYS A 24 -11.33 32.20 -0.20
N ASN A 25 -10.03 32.42 -0.16
CA ASN A 25 -9.43 33.69 0.25
C ASN A 25 -8.73 34.37 -0.92
N ASN A 26 -9.47 35.19 -1.66
CA ASN A 26 -8.97 35.96 -2.81
C ASN A 26 -7.73 36.83 -2.49
N SER A 27 -7.55 37.22 -1.24
CA SER A 27 -6.39 38.03 -0.81
C SER A 27 -5.12 37.20 -0.76
N LEU A 28 -5.20 35.93 -0.41
CA LEU A 28 -4.06 35.00 -0.39
C LEU A 28 -3.77 34.45 -1.78
N SER A 29 -4.81 34.01 -2.52
CA SER A 29 -4.64 33.38 -3.84
C SER A 29 -3.94 34.29 -4.87
N ARG A 30 -4.18 35.62 -4.79
CA ARG A 30 -3.52 36.60 -5.67
C ARG A 30 -2.04 36.84 -5.36
N ARG A 31 -1.54 36.38 -4.20
CA ARG A 31 -0.16 36.64 -3.75
C ARG A 31 0.75 35.42 -3.83
N PHE A 32 0.17 34.27 -4.06
CA PHE A 32 0.90 33.02 -4.22
C PHE A 32 0.71 32.44 -5.61
N GLN A 33 1.80 32.11 -6.25
CA GLN A 33 1.75 31.31 -7.48
C GLN A 33 1.61 29.85 -7.07
N LYS A 34 0.54 29.19 -7.52
CA LYS A 34 0.35 27.75 -7.32
C LYS A 34 1.32 26.97 -8.20
N ILE A 35 2.02 26.04 -7.63
CA ILE A 35 2.86 25.05 -8.31
C ILE A 35 2.34 23.69 -7.90
N ASP A 36 1.82 22.95 -8.87
CA ASP A 36 1.35 21.58 -8.62
C ASP A 36 2.54 20.63 -8.59
N ILE A 37 2.56 19.74 -7.60
CA ILE A 37 3.57 18.69 -7.44
C ILE A 37 2.83 17.36 -7.51
N ASP A 38 3.07 16.62 -8.58
CA ASP A 38 2.45 15.33 -8.81
C ASP A 38 3.15 14.20 -8.04
N GLU A 39 2.41 13.11 -7.79
CA GLU A 39 2.97 11.90 -7.20
C GLU A 39 4.01 11.29 -8.15
N PRO A 40 5.22 10.95 -7.66
CA PRO A 40 6.25 10.37 -8.50
C PRO A 40 5.86 8.98 -8.98
N THR A 41 6.35 8.62 -10.16
CA THR A 41 6.25 7.26 -10.68
C THR A 41 7.08 6.29 -9.82
N ILE A 42 6.83 4.98 -9.96
CA ILE A 42 7.58 3.92 -9.24
C ILE A 42 9.10 4.07 -9.47
N ASP A 43 9.52 4.32 -10.71
CA ASP A 43 10.94 4.49 -11.05
C ASP A 43 11.55 5.76 -10.44
N GLN A 44 10.78 6.83 -10.38
CA GLN A 44 11.22 8.07 -9.72
C GLN A 44 11.29 7.89 -8.21
N ALA A 45 10.30 7.24 -7.60
CA ALA A 45 10.31 6.93 -6.18
C ALA A 45 11.50 6.04 -5.80
N LEU A 46 11.86 5.06 -6.64
CA LEU A 46 13.05 4.23 -6.41
C LEU A 46 14.33 5.07 -6.41
N LYS A 47 14.49 5.99 -7.36
CA LYS A 47 15.64 6.91 -7.40
C LYS A 47 15.69 7.82 -6.17
N ILE A 48 14.53 8.28 -5.67
CA ILE A 48 14.45 9.06 -4.44
C ILE A 48 14.94 8.23 -3.24
N LEU A 49 14.47 6.99 -3.11
CA LEU A 49 14.92 6.10 -2.04
C LEU A 49 16.41 5.78 -2.12
N GLU A 50 16.95 5.55 -3.32
CA GLU A 50 18.38 5.34 -3.53
C GLU A 50 19.20 6.57 -3.07
N GLY A 51 18.71 7.77 -3.34
CA GLY A 51 19.35 9.02 -2.89
C GLY A 51 19.28 9.22 -1.37
N LEU A 52 18.23 8.77 -0.73
CA LEU A 52 18.04 8.87 0.73
C LEU A 52 18.68 7.72 1.51
N LYS A 53 18.94 6.60 0.86
CA LYS A 53 19.42 5.34 1.43
C LYS A 53 20.51 5.54 2.48
N HIS A 54 21.56 6.27 2.15
CA HIS A 54 22.71 6.45 3.03
C HIS A 54 22.34 7.09 4.37
N LYS A 55 21.38 8.03 4.40
CA LYS A 55 20.92 8.67 5.64
C LYS A 55 20.26 7.67 6.59
N PHE A 56 19.42 6.78 6.05
CA PHE A 56 18.77 5.74 6.83
C PHE A 56 19.75 4.63 7.24
N GLU A 57 20.72 4.30 6.39
CA GLU A 57 21.78 3.34 6.72
C GLU A 57 22.63 3.84 7.90
N ASP A 58 23.00 5.11 7.88
CA ASP A 58 23.78 5.73 8.96
C ASP A 58 22.97 5.83 10.26
N TYR A 59 21.70 6.22 10.16
CA TYR A 59 20.84 6.40 11.34
C TYR A 59 20.51 5.08 12.04
N HIS A 60 20.18 4.06 11.27
CA HIS A 60 19.80 2.74 11.80
C HIS A 60 20.99 1.78 11.95
N GLU A 61 22.17 2.13 11.45
CA GLU A 61 23.37 1.28 11.42
C GLU A 61 23.14 -0.06 10.67
N VAL A 62 22.41 0.00 9.55
CA VAL A 62 22.04 -1.12 8.70
C VAL A 62 22.43 -0.86 7.24
N THR A 63 22.27 -1.85 6.36
CA THR A 63 22.49 -1.70 4.93
C THR A 63 21.29 -2.22 4.17
N TYR A 64 20.78 -1.44 3.21
CA TYR A 64 19.64 -1.85 2.37
C TYR A 64 20.13 -2.46 1.06
N SER A 65 19.64 -3.66 0.72
CA SER A 65 19.88 -4.22 -0.61
C SER A 65 19.05 -3.49 -1.66
N LYS A 66 19.48 -3.51 -2.93
CA LYS A 66 18.71 -2.90 -4.02
C LYS A 66 17.34 -3.52 -4.18
N GLU A 67 17.24 -4.83 -3.99
CA GLU A 67 16.01 -5.59 -4.03
C GLU A 67 15.04 -5.17 -2.90
N ALA A 68 15.57 -4.82 -1.72
CA ALA A 68 14.77 -4.32 -0.61
C ALA A 68 14.14 -2.96 -0.95
N LEU A 69 14.91 -2.01 -1.48
CA LEU A 69 14.40 -0.72 -1.90
C LEU A 69 13.34 -0.83 -2.99
N LYS A 70 13.60 -1.66 -4.01
CA LYS A 70 12.64 -1.93 -5.08
C LYS A 70 11.35 -2.52 -4.52
N SER A 71 11.46 -3.54 -3.66
CA SER A 71 10.29 -4.15 -3.02
C SER A 71 9.53 -3.18 -2.11
N ALA A 72 10.23 -2.27 -1.42
CA ALA A 72 9.58 -1.25 -0.60
C ALA A 72 8.67 -0.34 -1.45
N VAL A 73 9.14 0.10 -2.62
CA VAL A 73 8.33 0.93 -3.54
C VAL A 73 7.18 0.13 -4.15
N GLU A 74 7.45 -1.05 -4.70
CA GLU A 74 6.44 -1.86 -5.39
C GLU A 74 5.34 -2.34 -4.43
N LEU A 75 5.72 -2.86 -3.26
CA LEU A 75 4.76 -3.40 -2.31
C LEU A 75 3.99 -2.30 -1.58
N SER A 76 4.63 -1.17 -1.23
CA SER A 76 3.91 -0.03 -0.67
C SER A 76 2.88 0.51 -1.66
N ASN A 77 3.26 0.62 -2.94
CA ASN A 77 2.34 1.10 -3.97
C ASN A 77 1.14 0.16 -4.18
N LYS A 78 1.36 -1.14 -4.05
CA LYS A 78 0.33 -2.17 -4.26
C LYS A 78 -0.61 -2.34 -3.07
N TYR A 79 -0.10 -2.25 -1.84
CA TYR A 79 -0.83 -2.66 -0.64
C TYR A 79 -1.15 -1.51 0.33
N LEU A 80 -0.42 -0.38 0.28
CA LEU A 80 -0.67 0.78 1.13
C LEU A 80 -1.33 1.90 0.30
N GLN A 81 -2.63 2.09 0.49
CA GLN A 81 -3.41 3.07 -0.27
C GLN A 81 -3.62 4.40 0.46
N ASP A 82 -3.42 4.41 1.78
CA ASP A 82 -3.69 5.57 2.63
C ASP A 82 -2.68 6.72 2.45
N SER A 83 -1.50 6.41 1.94
CA SER A 83 -0.40 7.36 1.71
C SER A 83 0.05 7.34 0.25
N LYS A 84 0.74 8.41 -0.17
CA LYS A 84 1.28 8.58 -1.52
C LYS A 84 2.77 8.24 -1.58
N LEU A 85 3.27 7.91 -2.79
CA LEU A 85 4.70 7.85 -3.04
C LEU A 85 5.28 9.28 -3.02
N PRO A 86 6.53 9.47 -2.53
CA PRO A 86 7.45 8.45 -2.02
C PRO A 86 7.27 8.12 -0.53
N ASP A 87 6.44 8.87 0.23
CA ASP A 87 6.36 8.81 1.69
C ASP A 87 6.11 7.40 2.20
N LYS A 88 5.10 6.68 1.68
CA LYS A 88 4.80 5.31 2.11
C LYS A 88 5.96 4.32 1.93
N ALA A 89 6.82 4.54 0.94
CA ALA A 89 7.99 3.71 0.73
C ALA A 89 9.16 4.13 1.65
N ILE A 90 9.26 5.42 1.97
CA ILE A 90 10.23 5.95 2.95
C ILE A 90 9.89 5.43 4.34
N ASP A 91 8.63 5.48 4.75
CA ASP A 91 8.17 4.95 6.05
C ASP A 91 8.50 3.46 6.19
N LEU A 92 8.31 2.67 5.11
CA LEU A 92 8.66 1.25 5.13
C LEU A 92 10.16 0.99 5.32
N ILE A 93 11.04 1.75 4.66
CA ILE A 93 12.48 1.55 4.86
C ILE A 93 12.93 2.02 6.24
N ASP A 94 12.34 3.08 6.76
CA ASP A 94 12.61 3.58 8.11
C ASP A 94 12.19 2.56 9.16
N GLU A 95 10.97 2.02 9.07
CA GLU A 95 10.50 1.00 9.99
C GLU A 95 11.29 -0.31 9.88
N ALA A 96 11.65 -0.74 8.66
CA ALA A 96 12.49 -1.91 8.45
C ALA A 96 13.88 -1.74 9.10
N GLY A 97 14.46 -0.54 8.97
CA GLY A 97 15.71 -0.17 9.62
C GLY A 97 15.62 -0.25 11.13
N SER A 98 14.59 0.36 11.69
CA SER A 98 14.31 0.37 13.12
C SER A 98 14.13 -1.03 13.68
N ARG A 99 13.31 -1.88 13.06
CA ARG A 99 13.12 -3.29 13.45
C ARG A 99 14.41 -4.09 13.39
N LYS A 100 15.22 -3.88 12.36
CA LYS A 100 16.49 -4.56 12.20
C LYS A 100 17.51 -4.16 13.27
N LYS A 101 17.58 -2.88 13.63
CA LYS A 101 18.42 -2.36 14.69
C LYS A 101 18.06 -2.95 16.06
N LEU A 102 16.77 -3.10 16.34
CA LEU A 102 16.28 -3.72 17.58
C LEU A 102 16.61 -5.22 17.64
N ASN A 103 16.56 -5.90 16.49
CA ASN A 103 16.78 -7.35 16.42
C ASN A 103 18.24 -7.69 16.06
N LYS A 104 19.14 -7.52 17.05
CA LYS A 104 20.60 -7.73 16.88
C LYS A 104 21.01 -9.12 16.37
N LYS A 105 20.13 -10.12 16.44
CA LYS A 105 20.42 -11.51 16.01
C LYS A 105 20.37 -11.73 14.50
N THR A 106 19.78 -10.85 13.71
CA THR A 106 19.46 -11.07 12.28
C THR A 106 20.42 -10.41 11.29
N GLY A 107 21.60 -9.95 11.73
CA GLY A 107 22.57 -9.27 10.87
C GLY A 107 22.15 -7.85 10.48
N LYS A 108 23.05 -7.09 9.85
CA LYS A 108 22.83 -5.66 9.54
C LYS A 108 22.23 -5.39 8.15
N VAL A 109 22.04 -6.42 7.33
CA VAL A 109 21.55 -6.25 5.94
C VAL A 109 20.05 -6.46 5.89
N ILE A 110 19.33 -5.46 5.35
CA ILE A 110 17.90 -5.54 5.05
C ILE A 110 17.71 -6.07 3.64
N ARG A 111 16.99 -7.17 3.54
CA ARG A 111 16.71 -7.89 2.30
C ARG A 111 15.22 -7.73 1.91
N LYS A 112 14.90 -8.15 0.71
CA LYS A 112 13.53 -8.21 0.21
C LYS A 112 12.57 -8.90 1.19
N SER A 113 12.98 -10.04 1.76
CA SER A 113 12.18 -10.80 2.74
C SER A 113 11.84 -10.01 4.02
N ASP A 114 12.71 -9.10 4.45
CA ASP A 114 12.44 -8.26 5.62
C ASP A 114 11.30 -7.28 5.32
N ILE A 115 11.29 -6.69 4.12
CA ILE A 115 10.23 -5.79 3.65
C ILE A 115 8.90 -6.54 3.48
N GLU A 116 8.93 -7.74 2.89
CA GLU A 116 7.74 -8.58 2.73
C GLU A 116 7.11 -8.94 4.08
N THR A 117 7.94 -9.33 5.04
CA THR A 117 7.48 -9.63 6.41
C THR A 117 6.89 -8.39 7.08
N LEU A 118 7.50 -7.23 6.88
CA LEU A 118 7.00 -5.96 7.41
C LEU A 118 5.63 -5.62 6.86
N ILE A 119 5.46 -5.64 5.53
CA ILE A 119 4.17 -5.37 4.89
C ILE A 119 3.11 -6.39 5.33
N SER A 120 3.47 -7.67 5.41
CA SER A 120 2.58 -8.72 5.92
C SER A 120 2.05 -8.37 7.32
N SER A 121 2.91 -7.84 8.19
CA SER A 121 2.49 -7.43 9.54
C SER A 121 1.61 -6.19 9.58
N ILE A 122 1.78 -5.25 8.62
CA ILE A 122 0.98 -4.03 8.52
C ILE A 122 -0.40 -4.33 7.90
N THR A 123 -0.42 -5.14 6.85
CA THR A 123 -1.64 -5.39 6.06
C THR A 123 -2.42 -6.63 6.48
N ASN A 124 -1.87 -7.44 7.40
CA ASN A 124 -2.38 -8.77 7.77
C ASN A 124 -2.50 -9.74 6.57
N ILE A 125 -1.71 -9.51 5.49
CA ILE A 125 -1.66 -10.39 4.32
C ILE A 125 -0.46 -11.34 4.48
N PRO A 126 -0.65 -12.67 4.42
CA PRO A 126 0.46 -13.62 4.53
C PRO A 126 1.56 -13.39 3.49
N THR A 127 2.83 -13.52 3.89
CA THR A 127 4.00 -13.29 3.00
C THR A 127 3.98 -14.15 1.74
N VAL A 128 3.45 -15.36 1.82
CA VAL A 128 3.29 -16.26 0.65
C VAL A 128 2.40 -15.64 -0.43
N GLN A 129 1.37 -14.87 -0.03
CA GLN A 129 0.50 -14.16 -0.97
C GLN A 129 1.13 -12.90 -1.55
N LEU A 130 2.08 -12.28 -0.85
CA LEU A 130 2.81 -11.12 -1.34
C LEU A 130 3.81 -11.48 -2.45
N THR A 131 4.40 -12.68 -2.36
CA THR A 131 5.41 -13.17 -3.30
C THR A 131 4.86 -13.95 -4.48
N ALA A 132 3.68 -14.58 -4.30
CA ALA A 132 3.06 -15.35 -5.36
C ALA A 132 2.58 -14.45 -6.52
N SER A 133 2.81 -14.91 -7.74
CA SER A 133 2.27 -14.27 -8.94
C SER A 133 0.76 -14.14 -8.83
N ASN A 134 0.20 -12.99 -9.19
CA ASN A 134 -1.26 -12.78 -9.22
C ASN A 134 -1.99 -13.89 -9.99
N LYS A 135 -1.33 -14.48 -10.97
CA LYS A 135 -1.87 -15.54 -11.82
C LYS A 135 -1.99 -16.89 -11.08
N GLU A 136 -1.02 -17.21 -10.21
CA GLU A 136 -1.06 -18.42 -9.38
C GLU A 136 -2.06 -18.29 -8.24
N ASN A 137 -2.12 -17.12 -7.61
CA ASN A 137 -3.13 -16.83 -6.59
C ASN A 137 -4.55 -16.96 -7.15
N LEU A 138 -4.80 -16.46 -8.36
CA LEU A 138 -6.10 -16.58 -9.03
C LEU A 138 -6.46 -18.03 -9.42
N LYS A 139 -5.47 -18.85 -9.77
CA LYS A 139 -5.70 -20.27 -10.06
C LYS A 139 -6.14 -21.04 -8.81
N ASN A 140 -5.51 -20.76 -7.69
CA ASN A 140 -5.70 -21.50 -6.44
C ASN A 140 -6.83 -20.90 -5.56
N LEU A 141 -7.38 -19.72 -5.96
CA LEU A 141 -8.36 -18.97 -5.17
C LEU A 141 -9.59 -19.81 -4.79
N GLU A 142 -10.12 -20.57 -5.74
CA GLU A 142 -11.29 -21.42 -5.52
C GLU A 142 -11.02 -22.54 -4.51
N GLY A 143 -9.90 -23.24 -4.65
CA GLY A 143 -9.48 -24.28 -3.72
C GLY A 143 -9.25 -23.74 -2.31
N ASN A 144 -8.59 -22.59 -2.20
CA ASN A 144 -8.33 -21.94 -0.93
C ASN A 144 -9.63 -21.52 -0.23
N LEU A 145 -10.61 -20.98 -0.97
CA LEU A 145 -11.91 -20.60 -0.39
C LEU A 145 -12.71 -21.84 0.03
N LYS A 146 -12.74 -22.89 -0.78
CA LYS A 146 -13.42 -24.15 -0.46
C LYS A 146 -12.80 -24.89 0.74
N SER A 147 -11.53 -24.65 1.06
CA SER A 147 -10.87 -25.24 2.23
C SER A 147 -11.24 -24.55 3.56
N VAL A 148 -11.75 -23.33 3.51
CA VAL A 148 -12.10 -22.51 4.69
C VAL A 148 -13.62 -22.38 4.84
N ILE A 149 -14.35 -22.33 3.75
CA ILE A 149 -15.80 -22.12 3.72
C ILE A 149 -16.47 -23.41 3.25
N PHE A 150 -17.26 -24.03 4.11
CA PHE A 150 -17.92 -25.31 3.85
C PHE A 150 -19.38 -25.14 3.39
N GLY A 151 -19.81 -25.96 2.44
CA GLY A 151 -21.22 -26.03 2.01
C GLY A 151 -21.73 -24.84 1.19
N GLN A 152 -20.84 -23.97 0.67
CA GLN A 152 -21.17 -22.79 -0.12
C GLN A 152 -20.52 -22.80 -1.50
N ASP A 153 -20.34 -23.97 -2.11
CA ASP A 153 -19.61 -24.13 -3.37
C ASP A 153 -20.12 -23.24 -4.50
N HIS A 154 -21.44 -23.16 -4.66
CA HIS A 154 -22.07 -22.33 -5.70
C HIS A 154 -21.78 -20.83 -5.51
N ALA A 155 -21.81 -20.34 -4.27
CA ALA A 155 -21.50 -18.96 -3.96
C ALA A 155 -20.01 -18.67 -4.23
N ILE A 156 -19.11 -19.58 -3.82
CA ILE A 156 -17.67 -19.48 -4.06
C ILE A 156 -17.38 -19.45 -5.57
N GLU A 157 -17.96 -20.35 -6.35
CA GLU A 157 -17.78 -20.40 -7.81
C GLU A 157 -18.23 -19.10 -8.48
N SER A 158 -19.37 -18.53 -8.08
CA SER A 158 -19.89 -17.27 -8.60
C SER A 158 -18.94 -16.11 -8.31
N VAL A 159 -18.43 -15.99 -7.08
CA VAL A 159 -17.48 -14.96 -6.67
C VAL A 159 -16.16 -15.10 -7.42
N VAL A 160 -15.61 -16.31 -7.45
CA VAL A 160 -14.32 -16.60 -8.10
C VAL A 160 -14.38 -16.34 -9.61
N SER A 161 -15.49 -16.70 -10.26
CA SER A 161 -15.71 -16.43 -11.68
C SER A 161 -15.72 -14.93 -11.96
N ALA A 162 -16.43 -14.13 -11.17
CA ALA A 162 -16.47 -12.69 -11.32
C ALA A 162 -15.09 -12.04 -11.10
N ILE A 163 -14.35 -12.48 -10.08
CA ILE A 163 -12.99 -12.00 -9.81
C ILE A 163 -12.04 -12.36 -10.97
N LYS A 164 -12.08 -13.59 -11.46
CA LYS A 164 -11.26 -14.05 -12.60
C LYS A 164 -11.56 -13.21 -13.85
N THR A 165 -12.83 -12.95 -14.14
CA THR A 165 -13.27 -12.15 -15.30
C THR A 165 -12.78 -10.70 -15.20
N ALA A 166 -12.93 -10.08 -14.04
CA ALA A 166 -12.46 -8.71 -13.81
C ALA A 166 -10.92 -8.60 -13.93
N LYS A 167 -10.18 -9.57 -13.38
CA LYS A 167 -8.71 -9.61 -13.47
C LYS A 167 -8.18 -10.01 -14.85
N ALA A 168 -9.02 -10.55 -15.73
CA ALA A 168 -8.66 -10.80 -17.13
C ALA A 168 -8.65 -9.52 -18.01
N GLY A 169 -8.89 -8.34 -17.42
CA GLY A 169 -8.83 -7.05 -18.12
C GLY A 169 -10.11 -6.69 -18.89
N ILE A 170 -11.22 -7.38 -18.63
CA ILE A 170 -12.51 -7.14 -19.29
C ILE A 170 -13.30 -6.01 -18.59
N GLY A 171 -12.79 -5.52 -17.44
CA GLY A 171 -13.39 -4.45 -16.63
C GLY A 171 -12.67 -3.13 -16.74
N ASN A 172 -13.32 -2.06 -16.28
CA ASN A 172 -12.74 -0.71 -16.20
C ASN A 172 -11.92 -0.62 -14.89
N GLU A 173 -10.65 -0.21 -14.95
CA GLU A 173 -9.72 -0.15 -13.80
C GLU A 173 -10.20 0.79 -12.68
N ASP A 174 -10.97 1.81 -13.03
CA ASP A 174 -11.51 2.79 -12.07
C ASP A 174 -12.81 2.38 -11.37
N LYS A 175 -13.35 1.19 -11.69
CA LYS A 175 -14.59 0.68 -11.10
C LYS A 175 -14.33 -0.48 -10.15
N PRO A 176 -15.15 -0.64 -9.10
CA PRO A 176 -15.08 -1.83 -8.26
C PRO A 176 -15.26 -3.09 -9.11
N ILE A 177 -14.52 -4.14 -8.77
CA ILE A 177 -14.49 -5.42 -9.50
C ILE A 177 -15.89 -5.98 -9.68
N CYS A 178 -16.70 -5.98 -8.63
CA CYS A 178 -18.12 -6.37 -8.63
C CYS A 178 -18.75 -5.98 -7.29
N SER A 179 -20.08 -6.03 -7.25
CA SER A 179 -20.86 -5.88 -6.02
C SER A 179 -21.67 -7.17 -5.82
N PHE A 180 -21.53 -7.77 -4.65
CA PHE A 180 -22.26 -8.99 -4.30
C PHE A 180 -23.25 -8.70 -3.18
N LEU A 181 -24.44 -9.28 -3.28
CA LEU A 181 -25.41 -9.34 -2.21
C LEU A 181 -25.65 -10.81 -1.86
N PHE A 182 -25.19 -11.22 -0.69
CA PHE A 182 -25.42 -12.55 -0.18
C PHE A 182 -26.73 -12.58 0.61
N THR A 183 -27.65 -13.42 0.19
CA THR A 183 -28.95 -13.60 0.86
C THR A 183 -29.11 -15.07 1.24
N GLY A 184 -29.51 -15.32 2.49
CA GLY A 184 -29.69 -16.68 3.00
C GLY A 184 -30.40 -16.68 4.36
N PRO A 185 -30.74 -17.85 4.88
CA PRO A 185 -31.22 -17.99 6.26
C PRO A 185 -30.21 -17.44 7.26
N THR A 186 -30.68 -16.98 8.40
CA THR A 186 -29.82 -16.50 9.50
C THR A 186 -28.82 -17.58 9.94
N CYS A 187 -27.59 -17.18 10.26
CA CYS A 187 -26.47 -17.99 10.75
C CYS A 187 -25.65 -18.78 9.71
N LEU A 188 -25.87 -18.63 8.41
CA LEU A 188 -25.01 -19.30 7.43
C LEU A 188 -23.69 -18.60 7.15
N LEU A 189 -23.52 -17.34 7.59
CA LEU A 189 -22.26 -16.57 7.44
C LEU A 189 -21.17 -16.99 8.46
N TYR A 190 -21.53 -17.74 9.50
CA TYR A 190 -20.64 -18.20 10.56
C TYR A 190 -20.26 -19.68 10.48
N THR A 191 -20.47 -20.32 9.33
CA THR A 191 -20.08 -21.73 9.14
C THR A 191 -18.56 -21.95 9.11
N SER A 192 -17.75 -20.87 9.08
CA SER A 192 -16.32 -20.93 9.25
C SER A 192 -15.88 -21.03 10.71
N ASP A 193 -16.67 -20.50 11.66
CA ASP A 193 -16.33 -20.53 13.09
C ASP A 193 -16.78 -21.84 13.79
N ALA A 194 -17.66 -22.62 13.20
CA ALA A 194 -18.18 -23.86 13.77
C ALA A 194 -17.16 -25.03 13.77
N ALA A 195 -15.99 -24.85 13.15
CA ALA A 195 -14.92 -25.87 13.12
C ALA A 195 -13.91 -25.73 14.26
N ASP A 196 -13.96 -24.63 15.03
CA ASP A 196 -13.00 -24.33 16.12
C ASP A 196 -13.59 -24.52 17.54
N ASP A 197 -14.81 -25.00 17.67
CA ASP A 197 -15.37 -25.34 18.99
C ASP A 197 -15.13 -26.84 19.29
N PRO A 198 -14.42 -27.16 20.41
CA PRO A 198 -14.00 -28.53 20.78
C PRO A 198 -15.14 -29.44 21.21
#